data_59367281917d1a25dce0f47d23f01af4
#
_entry.id   59367281917d1a25dce0f47d23f01af4
#
_cell.length_a   1.000
_cell.length_b   1.000
_cell.length_c   1.000
_cell.angle_alpha   90.00
_cell.angle_beta   90.00
_cell.angle_gamma   90.00
#
_symmetry.space_group_name_H-M   'P 1'
#
loop_
_entity.id
_entity.type
_entity.pdbx_description
1 polymer ?
#
loop_
_entity_poly.entity_id
_entity_poly.type
_entity_poly.pdbx_seq_one_letter_code
_entity_poly.pdbx_strand_id
1 'polypeptide(L)'
;LLTPSAAIVDGLAVEVAPFNIRTIDFEPGFFHTNLIDMPKLVENASTAPPLEAYEGHRAAMVGLAGVIGGKERGDAKKGVELMVDVIRGEGRAKGRKTPPRLPIGDDAVRVVEGACHNILKVIDAWRDDVVGTTDRDEFQGEEGIDAVLKVPDVQL
;
A
#
# COMPACT_ATOMS: atom_id res chain seq x y z
N LEU A 1 -5.71 1.84 -1.39
CA LEU A 1 -5.44 0.54 -2.01
C LEU A 1 -4.87 -0.37 -0.95
N LEU A 2 -5.64 -1.36 -0.53
CA LEU A 2 -5.08 -2.49 0.21
C LEU A 2 -4.29 -3.29 -0.83
N THR A 3 -2.98 -3.06 -0.90
CA THR A 3 -2.14 -3.94 -1.69
C THR A 3 -2.19 -5.33 -1.06
N PRO A 4 -2.07 -6.43 -1.81
CA PRO A 4 -2.02 -7.77 -1.23
C PRO A 4 -0.94 -7.89 -0.14
N SER A 5 0.20 -7.21 -0.29
CA SER A 5 1.26 -7.14 0.71
C SER A 5 0.80 -6.50 2.02
N ALA A 6 0.03 -5.44 1.93
CA ALA A 6 -0.48 -4.73 3.10
C ALA A 6 -1.40 -5.62 3.96
N ALA A 7 -2.32 -6.37 3.33
CA ALA A 7 -3.18 -7.31 4.06
C ALA A 7 -2.39 -8.43 4.74
N ILE A 8 -1.33 -8.94 4.09
CA ILE A 8 -0.43 -9.93 4.68
C ILE A 8 0.31 -9.35 5.88
N VAL A 9 0.84 -8.13 5.77
CA VAL A 9 1.56 -7.46 6.87
C VAL A 9 0.62 -7.16 8.04
N ASP A 10 -0.62 -6.74 7.79
CA ASP A 10 -1.60 -6.50 8.83
C ASP A 10 -1.95 -7.80 9.59
N GLY A 11 -2.17 -8.91 8.87
CA GLY A 11 -2.39 -10.22 9.49
C GLY A 11 -1.18 -10.67 10.32
N LEU A 12 0.01 -10.57 9.74
CA LEU A 12 1.26 -10.91 10.42
C LEU A 12 1.48 -10.07 11.68
N ALA A 13 1.12 -8.78 11.64
CA ALA A 13 1.26 -7.88 12.79
C ALA A 13 0.53 -8.42 14.03
N VAL A 14 -0.68 -8.95 13.84
CA VAL A 14 -1.47 -9.56 14.93
C VAL A 14 -0.81 -10.83 15.45
N GLU A 15 -0.34 -11.69 14.55
CA GLU A 15 0.28 -12.98 14.92
C GLU A 15 1.59 -12.80 15.70
N VAL A 16 2.41 -11.80 15.35
CA VAL A 16 3.73 -11.61 15.96
C VAL A 16 3.76 -10.63 17.13
N ALA A 17 2.65 -9.90 17.37
CA ALA A 17 2.55 -8.95 18.47
C ALA A 17 2.86 -9.55 19.87
N PRO A 18 2.42 -10.78 20.21
CA PRO A 18 2.75 -11.42 21.48
C PRO A 18 4.25 -11.66 21.70
N PHE A 19 5.03 -11.69 20.62
CA PHE A 19 6.48 -11.85 20.64
C PHE A 19 7.25 -10.53 20.66
N ASN A 20 6.54 -9.40 20.79
CA ASN A 20 7.11 -8.05 20.72
C ASN A 20 7.87 -7.79 19.40
N ILE A 21 7.40 -8.39 18.31
CA ILE A 21 7.91 -8.16 16.95
C ILE A 21 7.02 -7.11 16.30
N ARG A 22 7.65 -6.06 15.76
CA ARG A 22 6.96 -5.00 15.02
C ARG A 22 7.04 -5.27 13.53
N THR A 23 5.96 -5.03 12.85
CA THR A 23 5.88 -5.05 11.38
C THR A 23 5.58 -3.65 10.86
N ILE A 24 6.05 -3.34 9.67
CA ILE A 24 5.73 -2.12 8.96
C ILE A 24 5.74 -2.39 7.45
N ASP A 25 4.74 -1.89 6.76
CA ASP A 25 4.69 -1.87 5.30
C ASP A 25 5.19 -0.51 4.81
N PHE A 26 6.34 -0.50 4.14
CA PHE A 26 6.82 0.68 3.45
C PHE A 26 6.33 0.66 2.00
N GLU A 27 5.63 1.70 1.60
CA GLU A 27 5.07 1.86 0.26
C GLU A 27 5.83 2.95 -0.50
N PRO A 28 7.03 2.64 -1.06
CA PRO A 28 7.81 3.63 -1.79
C PRO A 28 7.18 3.96 -3.13
N GLY A 29 7.17 5.24 -3.47
CA GLY A 29 6.85 5.72 -4.80
C GLY A 29 8.00 5.50 -5.81
N PHE A 30 8.05 6.34 -6.82
CA PHE A 30 9.11 6.26 -7.84
C PHE A 30 10.41 6.88 -7.35
N PHE A 31 11.36 6.00 -7.02
CA PHE A 31 12.72 6.38 -6.66
C PHE A 31 13.66 6.09 -7.82
N HIS A 32 14.63 6.98 -8.01
CA HIS A 32 15.67 6.80 -9.02
C HIS A 32 16.54 5.58 -8.66
N THR A 33 16.30 4.49 -9.37
CA THR A 33 16.95 3.19 -9.22
C THR A 33 17.10 2.55 -10.59
N ASN A 34 17.78 1.41 -10.65
CA ASN A 34 17.90 0.63 -11.89
C ASN A 34 16.63 -0.20 -12.21
N LEU A 35 15.51 0.03 -11.51
CA LEU A 35 14.28 -0.75 -11.73
C LEU A 35 13.65 -0.43 -13.09
N ILE A 36 13.64 0.85 -13.49
CA ILE A 36 13.09 1.31 -14.78
C ILE A 36 14.22 1.49 -15.78
N ASP A 37 15.15 0.55 -15.84
CA ASP A 37 16.16 0.47 -16.87
C ASP A 37 15.57 -0.26 -18.08
N MET A 38 15.19 0.49 -19.12
CA MET A 38 14.52 -0.06 -20.30
C MET A 38 15.29 -1.21 -20.96
N PRO A 39 16.63 -1.17 -21.13
CA PRO A 39 17.39 -2.32 -21.60
C PRO A 39 17.17 -3.58 -20.77
N LYS A 40 17.21 -3.48 -19.46
CA LYS A 40 17.01 -4.60 -18.55
C LYS A 40 15.56 -5.10 -18.53
N LEU A 41 14.57 -4.20 -18.63
CA LEU A 41 13.16 -4.58 -18.74
C LEU A 41 12.90 -5.39 -20.00
N VAL A 42 13.52 -5.04 -21.12
CA VAL A 42 13.40 -5.78 -22.37
C VAL A 42 14.17 -7.11 -22.31
N GLU A 43 15.36 -7.12 -21.72
CA GLU A 43 16.20 -8.31 -21.56
C GLU A 43 15.55 -9.35 -20.62
N ASN A 44 14.90 -8.90 -19.55
CA ASN A 44 14.18 -9.75 -18.59
C ASN A 44 12.75 -10.11 -19.04
N ALA A 45 12.30 -9.55 -20.16
CA ALA A 45 11.02 -9.98 -20.74
C ALA A 45 11.07 -11.48 -21.04
N SER A 46 10.06 -12.21 -20.58
CA SER A 46 9.94 -13.65 -20.79
C SER A 46 10.34 -14.04 -22.22
N THR A 47 11.14 -15.09 -22.38
CA THR A 47 11.47 -15.68 -23.68
C THR A 47 10.26 -16.33 -24.36
N ALA A 48 9.15 -16.51 -23.64
CA ALA A 48 7.89 -16.97 -24.21
C ALA A 48 7.25 -15.86 -25.07
N PRO A 49 6.67 -16.21 -26.24
CA PRO A 49 5.98 -15.22 -27.03
C PRO A 49 4.83 -14.58 -26.22
N PRO A 50 4.68 -13.25 -26.28
CA PRO A 50 3.62 -12.58 -25.57
C PRO A 50 2.25 -13.04 -26.09
N LEU A 51 1.29 -13.19 -25.17
CA LEU A 51 -0.10 -13.44 -25.55
C LEU A 51 -0.64 -12.21 -26.29
N GLU A 52 -1.17 -12.39 -27.48
CA GLU A 52 -1.71 -11.33 -28.33
C GLU A 52 -2.72 -10.44 -27.59
N ALA A 53 -3.57 -11.05 -26.74
CA ALA A 53 -4.56 -10.35 -25.94
C ALA A 53 -3.96 -9.32 -24.95
N TYR A 54 -2.68 -9.45 -24.59
CA TYR A 54 -1.97 -8.55 -23.66
C TYR A 54 -1.03 -7.56 -24.35
N GLU A 55 -0.90 -7.62 -25.69
CA GLU A 55 0.07 -6.78 -26.40
C GLU A 55 -0.22 -5.28 -26.23
N GLY A 56 -1.48 -4.85 -26.28
CA GLY A 56 -1.86 -3.46 -26.05
C GLY A 56 -1.49 -3.00 -24.63
N HIS A 57 -1.70 -3.85 -23.62
CA HIS A 57 -1.33 -3.54 -22.23
C HIS A 57 0.19 -3.46 -22.08
N ARG A 58 0.92 -4.39 -22.67
CA ARG A 58 2.39 -4.40 -22.65
C ARG A 58 2.97 -3.13 -23.30
N ALA A 59 2.46 -2.75 -24.47
CA ALA A 59 2.89 -1.53 -25.14
C ALA A 59 2.63 -0.27 -24.30
N ALA A 60 1.47 -0.20 -23.63
CA ALA A 60 1.15 0.90 -22.72
C ALA A 60 2.12 0.96 -21.52
N MET A 61 2.47 -0.18 -20.92
CA MET A 61 3.42 -0.24 -19.81
C MET A 61 4.83 0.16 -20.22
N VAL A 62 5.29 -0.28 -21.39
CA VAL A 62 6.59 0.13 -21.97
C VAL A 62 6.60 1.64 -22.24
N GLY A 63 5.51 2.17 -22.81
CA GLY A 63 5.34 3.60 -23.03
C GLY A 63 5.42 4.40 -21.72
N LEU A 64 4.72 3.95 -20.68
CA LEU A 64 4.74 4.57 -19.35
C LEU A 64 6.15 4.53 -18.73
N ALA A 65 6.84 3.40 -18.81
CA ALA A 65 8.22 3.27 -18.32
C ALA A 65 9.17 4.25 -19.05
N GLY A 66 8.99 4.45 -20.35
CA GLY A 66 9.74 5.43 -21.13
C GLY A 66 9.46 6.89 -20.73
N VAL A 67 8.25 7.18 -20.24
CA VAL A 67 7.89 8.53 -19.74
C VAL A 67 8.49 8.79 -18.36
N ILE A 68 8.50 7.78 -17.48
CA ILE A 68 8.92 7.90 -16.07
C ILE A 68 10.44 7.73 -15.94
N GLY A 69 11.04 6.82 -16.70
CA GLY A 69 12.43 6.44 -16.59
C GLY A 69 13.39 7.65 -16.68
N GLY A 70 14.23 7.79 -15.68
CA GLY A 70 15.17 8.91 -15.54
C GLY A 70 14.57 10.22 -15.03
N LYS A 71 13.25 10.24 -14.73
CA LYS A 71 12.53 11.42 -14.20
C LYS A 71 11.99 11.20 -12.79
N GLU A 72 12.34 10.09 -12.18
CA GLU A 72 11.96 9.76 -10.81
C GLU A 72 12.53 10.83 -9.86
N ARG A 73 11.64 11.41 -9.03
CA ARG A 73 12.02 12.47 -8.09
C ARG A 73 12.64 11.94 -6.81
N GLY A 74 12.35 10.67 -6.48
CA GLY A 74 12.80 10.04 -5.27
C GLY A 74 14.30 9.73 -5.30
N ASP A 75 15.02 10.16 -4.28
CA ASP A 75 16.40 9.77 -4.01
C ASP A 75 16.37 8.50 -3.16
N ALA A 76 16.81 7.37 -3.73
CA ALA A 76 16.78 6.07 -3.08
C ALA A 76 17.55 6.04 -1.76
N LYS A 77 18.69 6.75 -1.66
CA LYS A 77 19.47 6.83 -0.43
C LYS A 77 18.68 7.52 0.68
N LYS A 78 18.07 8.66 0.39
CA LYS A 78 17.24 9.39 1.36
C LYS A 78 15.99 8.60 1.77
N GLY A 79 15.40 7.83 0.83
CA GLY A 79 14.29 6.93 1.13
C GLY A 79 14.70 5.85 2.13
N VAL A 80 15.83 5.19 1.89
CA VAL A 80 16.36 4.16 2.80
C VAL A 80 16.76 4.75 4.16
N GLU A 81 17.39 5.93 4.19
CA GLU A 81 17.71 6.62 5.44
C GLU A 81 16.45 6.87 6.28
N LEU A 82 15.34 7.32 5.65
CA LEU A 82 14.07 7.49 6.35
C LEU A 82 13.51 6.15 6.88
N MET A 83 13.56 5.07 6.08
CA MET A 83 13.12 3.74 6.53
C MET A 83 13.90 3.28 7.77
N VAL A 84 15.23 3.47 7.76
CA VAL A 84 16.09 3.14 8.90
C VAL A 84 15.75 3.98 10.12
N ASP A 85 15.54 5.29 9.95
CA ASP A 85 15.11 6.19 11.03
C ASP A 85 13.80 5.69 11.67
N VAL A 86 12.82 5.28 10.85
CA VAL A 86 11.53 4.77 11.34
C VAL A 86 11.68 3.46 12.10
N ILE A 87 12.47 2.52 11.56
CA ILE A 87 12.71 1.23 12.23
C ILE A 87 13.39 1.42 13.58
N ARG A 88 14.34 2.33 13.67
CA ARG A 88 15.12 2.61 14.88
C ARG A 88 14.46 3.59 15.84
N GLY A 89 13.45 4.33 15.39
CA GLY A 89 12.83 5.39 16.18
C GLY A 89 13.77 6.59 16.42
N GLU A 90 14.67 6.85 15.46
CA GLU A 90 15.64 7.93 15.53
C GLU A 90 15.44 8.96 14.40
N GLY A 91 16.30 9.94 14.28
CA GLY A 91 16.30 10.94 13.21
C GLY A 91 14.93 11.60 13.05
N ARG A 92 14.34 11.49 11.87
CA ARG A 92 13.00 12.06 11.56
C ARG A 92 11.85 11.35 12.28
N ALA A 93 12.07 10.12 12.75
CA ALA A 93 11.07 9.35 13.46
C ALA A 93 11.17 9.45 14.98
N LYS A 94 12.12 10.22 15.49
CA LYS A 94 12.35 10.37 16.94
C LYS A 94 11.09 10.88 17.66
N GLY A 95 10.63 10.11 18.63
CA GLY A 95 9.44 10.43 19.43
C GLY A 95 8.11 10.10 18.75
N ARG A 96 8.12 9.51 17.54
CA ARG A 96 6.93 9.02 16.86
C ARG A 96 6.77 7.53 17.09
N LYS A 97 5.53 7.06 17.11
CA LYS A 97 5.27 5.62 17.07
C LYS A 97 5.49 5.11 15.63
N THR A 98 5.96 3.88 15.50
CA THR A 98 6.09 3.22 14.21
C THR A 98 4.70 3.00 13.60
N PRO A 99 4.37 3.57 12.45
CA PRO A 99 3.07 3.34 11.82
C PRO A 99 3.02 1.93 11.20
N PRO A 100 1.83 1.31 11.08
CA PRO A 100 1.70 0.02 10.41
C PRO A 100 2.04 0.10 8.91
N ARG A 101 1.81 1.26 8.30
CA ARG A 101 2.13 1.58 6.91
C ARG A 101 2.71 2.97 6.78
N LEU A 102 3.60 3.13 5.83
CA LEU A 102 4.18 4.43 5.54
C LEU A 102 4.43 4.60 4.04
N PRO A 103 3.61 5.39 3.35
CA PRO A 103 3.92 5.80 1.98
C PRO A 103 5.15 6.73 1.99
N ILE A 104 6.10 6.49 1.09
CA ILE A 104 7.34 7.26 1.00
C ILE A 104 7.50 7.85 -0.40
N GLY A 105 7.51 9.16 -0.47
CA GLY A 105 7.54 9.93 -1.72
C GLY A 105 6.23 10.65 -1.98
N ASP A 106 6.30 11.78 -2.67
CA ASP A 106 5.15 12.64 -2.97
C ASP A 106 4.10 11.92 -3.84
N ASP A 107 4.55 11.12 -4.78
CA ASP A 107 3.72 10.30 -5.66
C ASP A 107 3.02 9.16 -4.90
N ALA A 108 3.73 8.45 -4.01
CA ALA A 108 3.13 7.42 -3.17
C ALA A 108 2.05 8.01 -2.25
N VAL A 109 2.34 9.14 -1.59
CA VAL A 109 1.37 9.82 -0.73
C VAL A 109 0.11 10.19 -1.52
N ARG A 110 0.24 10.80 -2.70
CA ARG A 110 -0.93 11.16 -3.54
C ARG A 110 -1.75 9.97 -3.98
N VAL A 111 -1.10 8.86 -4.33
CA VAL A 111 -1.80 7.63 -4.74
C VAL A 111 -2.59 7.06 -3.57
N VAL A 112 -1.98 6.97 -2.39
CA VAL A 112 -2.64 6.45 -1.17
C VAL A 112 -3.79 7.36 -0.75
N GLU A 113 -3.59 8.68 -0.69
CA GLU A 113 -4.65 9.64 -0.39
C GLU A 113 -5.82 9.53 -1.36
N GLY A 114 -5.53 9.47 -2.67
CA GLY A 114 -6.56 9.31 -3.70
C GLY A 114 -7.34 7.99 -3.55
N ALA A 115 -6.67 6.90 -3.22
CA ALA A 115 -7.29 5.62 -2.97
C ALA A 115 -8.21 5.65 -1.74
N CYS A 116 -7.75 6.24 -0.63
CA CYS A 116 -8.56 6.42 0.57
C CYS A 116 -9.82 7.25 0.29
N HIS A 117 -9.67 8.38 -0.38
CA HIS A 117 -10.82 9.21 -0.76
C HIS A 117 -11.82 8.47 -1.67
N ASN A 118 -11.34 7.65 -2.61
CA ASN A 118 -12.22 6.88 -3.48
C ASN A 118 -12.98 5.81 -2.70
N ILE A 119 -12.36 5.11 -1.77
CA ILE A 119 -13.04 4.15 -0.90
C ILE A 119 -14.11 4.84 -0.06
N LEU A 120 -13.81 5.98 0.54
CA LEU A 120 -14.81 6.75 1.30
C LEU A 120 -16.00 7.15 0.44
N LYS A 121 -15.78 7.60 -0.80
CA LYS A 121 -16.87 7.90 -1.74
C LYS A 121 -17.74 6.69 -2.07
N VAL A 122 -17.13 5.51 -2.24
CA VAL A 122 -17.88 4.26 -2.47
C VAL A 122 -18.72 3.91 -1.26
N ILE A 123 -18.15 3.99 -0.05
CA ILE A 123 -18.87 3.74 1.19
C ILE A 123 -20.05 4.71 1.32
N ASP A 124 -19.83 5.99 1.09
CA ASP A 124 -20.90 7.00 1.21
C ASP A 124 -22.02 6.77 0.18
N ALA A 125 -21.65 6.41 -1.07
CA ALA A 125 -22.62 6.16 -2.12
C ALA A 125 -23.48 4.91 -1.91
N TRP A 126 -22.96 3.91 -1.20
CA TRP A 126 -23.61 2.64 -1.00
C TRP A 126 -24.09 2.39 0.45
N ARG A 127 -23.88 3.35 1.34
CA ARG A 127 -24.13 3.20 2.79
C ARG A 127 -25.52 2.69 3.09
N ASP A 128 -26.55 3.30 2.49
CA ASP A 128 -27.93 2.97 2.74
C ASP A 128 -28.33 1.59 2.17
N ASP A 129 -27.58 1.12 1.17
CA ASP A 129 -27.83 -0.17 0.53
C ASP A 129 -27.08 -1.33 1.21
N VAL A 130 -26.02 -1.07 1.96
CA VAL A 130 -25.16 -2.12 2.55
C VAL A 130 -25.27 -2.21 4.06
N VAL A 131 -25.65 -1.14 4.75
CA VAL A 131 -25.82 -1.10 6.19
C VAL A 131 -27.23 -1.53 6.56
N GLY A 132 -27.37 -2.59 7.34
CA GLY A 132 -28.63 -3.14 7.82
C GLY A 132 -29.38 -4.01 6.81
N THR A 133 -29.19 -3.83 5.51
CA THR A 133 -29.90 -4.61 4.48
C THR A 133 -29.38 -6.04 4.32
N THR A 134 -28.19 -6.32 4.81
CA THR A 134 -27.54 -7.63 4.78
C THR A 134 -27.62 -8.36 6.11
N ASP A 135 -28.27 -7.78 7.11
CA ASP A 135 -28.44 -8.39 8.42
C ASP A 135 -29.44 -9.54 8.34
N ARG A 136 -29.28 -10.54 9.20
CA ARG A 136 -30.25 -11.63 9.31
C ARG A 136 -31.50 -11.12 10.02
N ASP A 137 -32.71 -11.50 9.55
CA ASP A 137 -33.98 -11.08 10.10
C ASP A 137 -34.13 -11.35 11.61
N GLU A 138 -33.43 -12.36 12.13
CA GLU A 138 -33.45 -12.77 13.54
C GLU A 138 -32.24 -12.31 14.34
N PHE A 139 -31.45 -11.38 13.81
CA PHE A 139 -30.24 -10.90 14.50
C PHE A 139 -30.59 -10.02 15.69
N GLN A 140 -30.27 -10.47 16.89
CA GLN A 140 -30.52 -9.75 18.16
C GLN A 140 -29.21 -9.55 18.94
N GLY A 141 -28.12 -9.15 18.31
CA GLY A 141 -26.86 -9.11 19.02
C GLY A 141 -25.95 -7.98 18.57
N GLU A 142 -26.16 -6.78 19.10
CA GLU A 142 -25.22 -5.66 18.85
C GLU A 142 -23.94 -5.77 19.67
N GLU A 143 -23.94 -6.45 20.82
CA GLU A 143 -22.84 -6.35 21.81
C GLU A 143 -21.58 -7.17 21.51
N GLY A 144 -21.65 -8.20 20.66
CA GLY A 144 -20.50 -9.13 20.46
C GLY A 144 -19.55 -8.74 19.34
N ILE A 145 -20.08 -8.22 18.24
CA ILE A 145 -19.31 -7.95 17.01
C ILE A 145 -18.62 -6.59 17.08
N ASP A 146 -19.24 -5.58 17.66
CA ASP A 146 -18.65 -4.23 17.78
C ASP A 146 -17.37 -4.20 18.60
N ALA A 147 -17.21 -5.12 19.54
CA ALA A 147 -15.97 -5.24 20.30
C ALA A 147 -14.81 -5.77 19.46
N VAL A 148 -15.11 -6.57 18.43
CA VAL A 148 -14.11 -7.19 17.54
C VAL A 148 -13.81 -6.30 16.32
N LEU A 149 -14.82 -5.54 15.86
CA LEU A 149 -14.69 -4.66 14.69
C LEU A 149 -14.06 -3.29 14.98
N LYS A 150 -13.61 -3.04 16.21
CA LYS A 150 -12.86 -1.81 16.52
C LYS A 150 -11.59 -1.78 15.71
N VAL A 151 -11.61 -0.98 14.64
CA VAL A 151 -10.38 -0.60 13.96
C VAL A 151 -9.51 0.12 14.99
N PRO A 152 -8.30 -0.38 15.30
CA PRO A 152 -7.44 0.28 16.29
C PRO A 152 -7.13 1.70 15.82
N ASP A 153 -7.33 2.68 16.69
CA ASP A 153 -6.87 4.04 16.43
C ASP A 153 -5.35 4.01 16.19
N VAL A 154 -4.94 4.48 15.03
CA VAL A 154 -3.52 4.71 14.72
C VAL A 154 -3.06 5.87 15.61
N GLN A 155 -2.49 5.54 16.75
CA GLN A 155 -1.86 6.55 17.60
C GLN A 155 -0.51 6.93 16.95
N LEU A 156 -0.47 8.10 16.35
CA LEU A 156 0.72 8.71 15.73
C LEU A 156 1.58 9.44 16.76
#